data_16f0e91618b3841dd9d1c5f016adbd48
#
_entry.id   16f0e91618b3841dd9d1c5f016adbd48
#
_cell.length_a   1.000
_cell.length_b   1.000
_cell.length_c   1.000
_cell.angle_alpha   90.00
_cell.angle_beta   90.00
_cell.angle_gamma   90.00
#
_symmetry.space_group_name_H-M   'P 1'
#
loop_
_entity.id
_entity.type
_entity.pdbx_description
1 polymer ?
#
loop_
_entity_poly.entity_id
_entity_poly.type
_entity_poly.pdbx_seq_one_letter_code
_entity_poly.pdbx_strand_id
1 'polypeptide(L)'
;NQDAILKRIALSGYDSDKFLAPDNAYSKLPGCCQYDRVAKVPVKTEVVTEDHSNHANHTETPKVEVQETNQLKAIFDNYFAVKDALVKTDGNTASAKAKELLSAINAVKMEKLSMEEHTIWMKELSNLKEDAEHISDTKDAEHQRDHLITLSISIYKLIKVSKQDTPT
;
A
#
# COMPACT_ATOMS: atom_id res chain seq x y z
N ASN A 1 -14.70 1.32 1.74
CA ASN A 1 -15.84 0.84 0.96
C ASN A 1 -15.37 0.57 -0.47
N GLN A 2 -15.56 -0.66 -0.96
CA GLN A 2 -15.11 -1.11 -2.28
C GLN A 2 -15.61 -0.20 -3.41
N ASP A 3 -16.86 0.25 -3.33
CA ASP A 3 -17.45 1.13 -4.34
C ASP A 3 -16.77 2.50 -4.42
N ALA A 4 -16.26 3.03 -3.31
CA ALA A 4 -15.51 4.29 -3.32
C ALA A 4 -14.17 4.15 -4.05
N ILE A 5 -13.52 3.00 -3.92
CA ILE A 5 -12.26 2.71 -4.63
C ILE A 5 -12.55 2.58 -6.14
N LEU A 6 -13.58 1.81 -6.51
CA LEU A 6 -13.96 1.62 -7.91
C LEU A 6 -14.37 2.94 -8.58
N LYS A 7 -15.06 3.85 -7.86
CA LYS A 7 -15.34 5.21 -8.35
C LYS A 7 -14.08 6.03 -8.60
N ARG A 8 -13.08 5.96 -7.72
CA ARG A 8 -11.80 6.66 -7.93
C ARG A 8 -11.05 6.11 -9.14
N ILE A 9 -11.07 4.79 -9.34
CA ILE A 9 -10.49 4.15 -10.52
C ILE A 9 -11.20 4.65 -11.79
N ALA A 10 -12.53 4.73 -11.78
CA ALA A 10 -13.29 5.26 -12.91
C ALA A 10 -12.95 6.74 -13.19
N LEU A 11 -12.78 7.57 -12.16
CA LEU A 11 -12.35 8.98 -12.33
C LEU A 11 -10.95 9.13 -12.91
N SER A 12 -10.08 8.11 -12.76
CA SER A 12 -8.74 8.07 -13.38
C SER A 12 -8.76 7.60 -14.83
N GLY A 13 -9.91 7.28 -15.39
CA GLY A 13 -10.08 6.89 -16.80
C GLY A 13 -10.22 5.39 -17.05
N TYR A 14 -10.24 4.54 -16.01
CA TYR A 14 -10.35 3.09 -16.16
C TYR A 14 -11.72 2.57 -15.75
N ASP A 15 -12.33 1.78 -16.61
CA ASP A 15 -13.60 1.12 -16.31
C ASP A 15 -13.42 -0.01 -15.30
N SER A 16 -14.46 -0.24 -14.51
CA SER A 16 -14.56 -1.40 -13.61
C SER A 16 -15.85 -2.16 -13.86
N ASP A 17 -16.04 -3.29 -13.19
CA ASP A 17 -17.28 -4.08 -13.33
C ASP A 17 -18.53 -3.30 -12.97
N LYS A 18 -18.42 -2.31 -12.08
CA LYS A 18 -19.54 -1.53 -11.55
C LYS A 18 -19.63 -0.10 -12.08
N PHE A 19 -18.49 0.49 -12.48
CA PHE A 19 -18.42 1.90 -12.85
C PHE A 19 -17.66 2.10 -14.15
N LEU A 20 -18.24 2.89 -15.06
CA LEU A 20 -17.55 3.37 -16.26
C LEU A 20 -16.79 4.66 -15.96
N ALA A 21 -15.60 4.79 -16.52
CA ALA A 21 -14.87 6.04 -16.50
C ALA A 21 -15.62 7.12 -17.31
N PRO A 22 -15.64 8.38 -16.85
CA PRO A 22 -16.12 9.49 -17.66
C PRO A 22 -15.33 9.58 -18.98
N ASP A 23 -16.00 9.85 -20.09
CA ASP A 23 -15.39 9.88 -21.42
C ASP A 23 -14.20 10.86 -21.52
N ASN A 24 -14.31 11.99 -20.82
CA ASN A 24 -13.24 12.99 -20.74
C ASN A 24 -12.00 12.50 -19.95
N ALA A 25 -12.14 11.54 -19.04
CA ALA A 25 -11.03 10.93 -18.33
C ALA A 25 -10.43 9.78 -19.15
N TYR A 26 -11.28 8.94 -19.74
CA TYR A 26 -10.86 7.85 -20.62
C TYR A 26 -10.09 8.34 -21.85
N SER A 27 -10.54 9.40 -22.51
CA SER A 27 -9.89 9.96 -23.71
C SER A 27 -8.52 10.56 -23.45
N LYS A 28 -8.19 10.86 -22.19
CA LYS A 28 -6.85 11.34 -21.77
C LYS A 28 -5.85 10.23 -21.53
N LEU A 29 -6.29 8.97 -21.51
CA LEU A 29 -5.38 7.84 -21.40
C LEU A 29 -4.47 7.76 -22.63
N PRO A 30 -3.19 7.37 -22.47
CA PRO A 30 -2.33 7.04 -23.60
C PRO A 30 -3.01 6.00 -24.49
N GLY A 31 -2.78 6.07 -25.82
CA GLY A 31 -3.42 5.18 -26.78
C GLY A 31 -3.23 3.68 -26.50
N CYS A 32 -2.09 3.29 -25.90
CA CYS A 32 -1.82 1.92 -25.45
C CYS A 32 -2.68 1.48 -24.24
N CYS A 33 -3.31 2.41 -23.55
CA CYS A 33 -4.16 2.16 -22.37
C CYS A 33 -5.66 2.31 -22.71
N GLN A 34 -6.00 2.69 -23.94
CA GLN A 34 -7.37 2.73 -24.42
C GLN A 34 -7.78 1.37 -24.96
N TYR A 35 -8.93 0.89 -24.55
CA TYR A 35 -9.48 -0.42 -24.89
C TYR A 35 -10.93 -0.29 -25.38
N ASP A 36 -11.43 -1.29 -26.10
CA ASP A 36 -12.82 -1.31 -26.53
C ASP A 36 -13.75 -1.42 -25.33
N ARG A 37 -14.56 -0.38 -25.12
CA ARG A 37 -15.47 -0.30 -23.97
C ARG A 37 -16.73 -1.10 -24.20
N VAL A 38 -17.04 -2.02 -23.31
CA VAL A 38 -18.33 -2.71 -23.29
C VAL A 38 -19.38 -1.73 -22.76
N ALA A 39 -20.44 -1.48 -23.53
CA ALA A 39 -21.51 -0.56 -23.16
C ALA A 39 -22.20 -1.01 -21.85
N LYS A 40 -21.85 -0.37 -20.74
CA LYS A 40 -22.53 -0.47 -19.44
C LYS A 40 -23.32 0.82 -19.20
N VAL A 41 -24.43 0.73 -18.49
CA VAL A 41 -25.35 1.86 -18.25
C VAL A 41 -24.62 3.03 -17.58
N PRO A 42 -24.67 4.27 -18.11
CA PRO A 42 -23.98 5.41 -17.51
C PRO A 42 -24.59 5.79 -16.17
N VAL A 43 -23.74 5.86 -15.13
CA VAL A 43 -24.15 6.44 -13.84
C VAL A 43 -24.15 7.96 -14.00
N LYS A 44 -25.33 8.56 -13.87
CA LYS A 44 -25.54 10.00 -13.88
C LYS A 44 -24.68 10.68 -12.80
N THR A 45 -23.78 11.53 -13.21
CA THR A 45 -22.94 12.34 -12.32
C THR A 45 -23.78 13.50 -11.81
N GLU A 46 -24.19 13.47 -10.55
CA GLU A 46 -24.61 14.69 -9.86
C GLU A 46 -23.37 15.46 -9.44
N VAL A 47 -23.22 16.63 -10.01
CA VAL A 47 -22.20 17.61 -9.66
C VAL A 47 -22.61 18.24 -8.34
N VAL A 48 -21.95 17.86 -7.24
CA VAL A 48 -22.06 18.61 -5.99
C VAL A 48 -20.90 19.58 -5.96
N THR A 49 -21.22 20.84 -6.18
CA THR A 49 -20.36 21.98 -5.85
C THR A 49 -20.43 22.19 -4.36
N GLU A 50 -19.33 21.90 -3.64
CA GLU A 50 -19.20 22.32 -2.25
C GLU A 50 -18.39 23.62 -2.16
N ASP A 51 -19.09 24.59 -1.62
CA ASP A 51 -18.65 25.92 -1.24
C ASP A 51 -17.82 25.85 0.05
N HIS A 52 -16.64 26.53 0.05
CA HIS A 52 -15.81 26.66 1.21
C HIS A 52 -16.21 27.88 2.02
N SER A 53 -16.70 27.70 3.22
CA SER A 53 -16.43 28.59 4.36
C SER A 53 -17.15 28.14 5.66
N ASN A 54 -16.50 27.83 6.72
CA ASN A 54 -16.36 28.69 7.89
C ASN A 54 -15.74 27.96 9.09
N HIS A 55 -14.82 28.66 9.74
CA HIS A 55 -14.20 28.30 11.00
C HIS A 55 -15.21 28.31 12.16
N ALA A 56 -15.14 27.33 13.05
CA ALA A 56 -15.44 27.54 14.45
C ALA A 56 -14.62 26.61 15.35
N ASN A 57 -13.91 27.25 16.22
CA ASN A 57 -13.03 26.82 17.27
C ASN A 57 -13.78 25.98 18.32
N HIS A 58 -13.32 24.75 18.62
CA HIS A 58 -13.63 24.08 19.86
C HIS A 58 -12.37 23.43 20.43
N THR A 59 -11.92 24.04 21.52
CA THR A 59 -10.91 23.53 22.43
C THR A 59 -11.51 22.38 23.22
N GLU A 60 -11.09 21.15 22.94
CA GLU A 60 -11.26 20.03 23.84
C GLU A 60 -9.92 19.33 24.04
N THR A 61 -9.60 19.14 25.31
CA THR A 61 -8.44 18.47 25.87
C THR A 61 -8.15 17.15 25.17
N PRO A 62 -6.87 16.83 24.85
CA PRO A 62 -6.54 15.59 24.22
C PRO A 62 -6.72 14.43 25.19
N LYS A 63 -7.79 13.68 25.01
CA LYS A 63 -7.86 12.31 25.47
C LYS A 63 -6.78 11.55 24.71
N VAL A 64 -5.74 11.16 25.39
CA VAL A 64 -4.70 10.30 24.83
C VAL A 64 -5.36 8.96 24.50
N GLU A 65 -5.92 8.87 23.31
CA GLU A 65 -6.14 7.56 22.69
C GLU A 65 -4.76 7.01 22.42
N VAL A 66 -4.40 5.97 23.14
CA VAL A 66 -3.27 5.12 22.77
C VAL A 66 -3.64 4.55 21.40
N GLN A 67 -3.21 5.24 20.34
CA GLN A 67 -3.22 4.67 19.00
C GLN A 67 -2.41 3.39 19.11
N GLU A 68 -3.09 2.25 19.00
CA GLU A 68 -2.42 1.00 18.73
C GLU A 68 -1.72 1.19 17.38
N THR A 69 -0.46 1.63 17.46
CA THR A 69 0.36 1.82 16.27
C THR A 69 0.43 0.48 15.57
N ASN A 70 -0.13 0.43 14.36
CA ASN A 70 -0.07 -0.76 13.53
C ASN A 70 1.41 -1.09 13.30
N GLN A 71 1.94 -2.04 14.10
CA GLN A 71 3.37 -2.39 14.05
C GLN A 71 3.78 -2.97 12.69
N LEU A 72 2.84 -3.47 11.90
CA LEU A 72 3.08 -3.91 10.53
C LEU A 72 3.34 -2.72 9.59
N LYS A 73 2.87 -1.51 9.94
CA LYS A 73 3.13 -0.32 9.14
C LYS A 73 4.63 -0.04 8.95
N ALA A 74 5.41 -0.18 10.01
CA ALA A 74 6.87 0.01 9.92
C ALA A 74 7.53 -1.00 8.95
N ILE A 75 7.02 -2.22 8.88
CA ILE A 75 7.48 -3.22 7.92
C ILE A 75 7.16 -2.79 6.49
N PHE A 76 5.92 -2.35 6.24
CA PHE A 76 5.50 -1.91 4.92
C PHE A 76 6.26 -0.66 4.46
N ASP A 77 6.44 0.33 5.32
CA ASP A 77 7.19 1.55 5.01
C ASP A 77 8.64 1.22 4.60
N ASN A 78 9.32 0.34 5.34
CA ASN A 78 10.69 -0.08 5.03
C ASN A 78 10.76 -0.94 3.76
N TYR A 79 9.79 -1.84 3.53
CA TYR A 79 9.70 -2.59 2.29
C TYR A 79 9.58 -1.65 1.07
N PHE A 80 8.70 -0.65 1.14
CA PHE A 80 8.57 0.32 0.05
C PHE A 80 9.85 1.13 -0.15
N ALA A 81 10.58 1.47 0.92
CA ALA A 81 11.87 2.14 0.81
C ALA A 81 12.94 1.28 0.14
N VAL A 82 12.99 -0.03 0.44
CA VAL A 82 13.85 -1.00 -0.28
C VAL A 82 13.50 -1.04 -1.76
N LYS A 83 12.22 -1.21 -2.07
CA LYS A 83 11.71 -1.23 -3.46
C LYS A 83 12.10 0.06 -4.21
N ASP A 84 11.91 1.23 -3.60
CA ASP A 84 12.20 2.52 -4.23
C ASP A 84 13.71 2.72 -4.48
N ALA A 85 14.57 2.20 -3.60
CA ALA A 85 16.01 2.17 -3.81
C ALA A 85 16.39 1.27 -4.99
N LEU A 86 15.78 0.07 -5.09
CA LEU A 86 16.06 -0.87 -6.17
C LEU A 86 15.52 -0.43 -7.53
N VAL A 87 14.43 0.34 -7.57
CA VAL A 87 13.96 1.02 -8.79
C VAL A 87 15.03 1.98 -9.33
N LYS A 88 15.78 2.64 -8.44
CA LYS A 88 16.90 3.53 -8.79
C LYS A 88 18.23 2.79 -8.98
N THR A 89 18.26 1.47 -8.83
CA THR A 89 19.48 0.64 -8.87
C THR A 89 20.50 1.06 -7.79
N ASP A 90 20.01 1.58 -6.65
CA ASP A 90 20.82 1.97 -5.51
C ASP A 90 20.88 0.84 -4.48
N GLY A 91 21.80 -0.11 -4.71
CA GLY A 91 22.01 -1.26 -3.83
C GLY A 91 22.52 -0.87 -2.43
N ASN A 92 23.23 0.26 -2.29
CA ASN A 92 23.67 0.72 -0.98
C ASN A 92 22.50 1.16 -0.10
N THR A 93 21.61 1.99 -0.67
CA THR A 93 20.38 2.42 0.05
C THR A 93 19.44 1.24 0.28
N ALA A 94 19.31 0.33 -0.68
CA ALA A 94 18.50 -0.88 -0.52
C ALA A 94 19.01 -1.75 0.67
N SER A 95 20.32 -1.99 0.76
CA SER A 95 20.94 -2.71 1.89
C SER A 95 20.66 -2.03 3.23
N ALA A 96 20.80 -0.69 3.31
CA ALA A 96 20.52 0.06 4.53
C ALA A 96 19.03 -0.05 4.93
N LYS A 97 18.11 0.08 3.97
CA LYS A 97 16.66 -0.03 4.23
C LYS A 97 16.22 -1.46 4.56
N ALA A 98 16.88 -2.47 4.02
CA ALA A 98 16.64 -3.86 4.39
C ALA A 98 17.04 -4.16 5.85
N LYS A 99 18.08 -3.52 6.38
CA LYS A 99 18.43 -3.59 7.81
C LYS A 99 17.35 -2.97 8.70
N GLU A 100 16.81 -1.84 8.30
CA GLU A 100 15.67 -1.21 8.99
C GLU A 100 14.43 -2.11 8.94
N LEU A 101 14.16 -2.74 7.77
CA LEU A 101 13.09 -3.71 7.59
C LEU A 101 13.28 -4.90 8.54
N LEU A 102 14.47 -5.49 8.60
CA LEU A 102 14.78 -6.61 9.48
C LEU A 102 14.59 -6.24 10.95
N SER A 103 15.00 -5.03 11.34
CA SER A 103 14.76 -4.50 12.68
C SER A 103 13.27 -4.37 12.98
N ALA A 104 12.47 -3.87 12.03
CA ALA A 104 11.02 -3.78 12.17
C ALA A 104 10.37 -5.16 12.30
N ILE A 105 10.80 -6.15 11.50
CA ILE A 105 10.32 -7.54 11.58
C ILE A 105 10.60 -8.12 12.97
N ASN A 106 11.80 -7.91 13.51
CA ASN A 106 12.18 -8.42 14.83
C ASN A 106 11.49 -7.70 16.00
N ALA A 107 11.00 -6.48 15.79
CA ALA A 107 10.29 -5.70 16.79
C ALA A 107 8.80 -6.04 16.92
N VAL A 108 8.24 -6.85 16.02
CA VAL A 108 6.82 -7.22 16.05
C VAL A 108 6.49 -8.03 17.31
N LYS A 109 5.50 -7.53 18.05
CA LYS A 109 4.93 -8.20 19.21
C LYS A 109 3.74 -9.03 18.74
N MET A 110 3.94 -10.34 18.63
CA MET A 110 2.96 -11.27 18.06
C MET A 110 1.63 -11.28 18.84
N GLU A 111 1.67 -11.04 20.14
CA GLU A 111 0.49 -10.93 21.01
C GLU A 111 -0.42 -9.74 20.69
N LYS A 112 0.07 -8.78 19.92
CA LYS A 112 -0.70 -7.60 19.48
C LYS A 112 -1.25 -7.71 18.06
N LEU A 113 -0.94 -8.79 17.36
CA LEU A 113 -1.49 -9.08 16.04
C LEU A 113 -2.90 -9.64 16.18
N SER A 114 -3.79 -9.28 15.24
CA SER A 114 -5.07 -9.99 15.13
C SER A 114 -4.85 -11.47 14.81
N MET A 115 -5.84 -12.32 15.01
CA MET A 115 -5.73 -13.75 14.72
C MET A 115 -5.36 -14.02 13.24
N GLU A 116 -5.92 -13.24 12.32
CA GLU A 116 -5.64 -13.37 10.90
C GLU A 116 -4.20 -12.94 10.56
N GLU A 117 -3.77 -11.79 11.09
CA GLU A 117 -2.40 -11.29 10.93
C GLU A 117 -1.39 -12.27 11.53
N HIS A 118 -1.65 -12.76 12.75
CA HIS A 118 -0.78 -13.72 13.42
C HIS A 118 -0.62 -15.01 12.61
N THR A 119 -1.72 -15.53 12.04
CA THR A 119 -1.69 -16.75 11.23
C THR A 119 -0.81 -16.59 9.99
N ILE A 120 -0.93 -15.47 9.28
CA ILE A 120 -0.09 -15.17 8.10
C ILE A 120 1.34 -14.85 8.53
N TRP A 121 1.51 -14.06 9.61
CA TRP A 121 2.82 -13.74 10.17
C TRP A 121 3.66 -15.00 10.44
N MET A 122 3.09 -15.96 11.14
CA MET A 122 3.79 -17.22 11.46
C MET A 122 4.19 -18.02 10.22
N LYS A 123 3.42 -17.95 9.15
CA LYS A 123 3.73 -18.64 7.89
C LYS A 123 4.84 -17.94 7.10
N GLU A 124 4.88 -16.62 7.13
CA GLU A 124 5.77 -15.82 6.26
C GLU A 124 7.02 -15.32 6.99
N LEU A 125 7.09 -15.39 8.32
CA LEU A 125 8.17 -14.82 9.12
C LEU A 125 9.55 -15.30 8.70
N SER A 126 9.71 -16.59 8.39
CA SER A 126 11.00 -17.14 7.94
C SER A 126 11.44 -16.52 6.63
N ASN A 127 10.55 -16.48 5.64
CA ASN A 127 10.83 -15.91 4.32
C ASN A 127 11.11 -14.41 4.43
N LEU A 128 10.32 -13.69 5.24
CA LEU A 128 10.52 -12.25 5.45
C LEU A 128 11.91 -11.93 6.02
N LYS A 129 12.38 -12.73 6.99
CA LYS A 129 13.71 -12.56 7.59
C LYS A 129 14.80 -12.91 6.60
N GLU A 130 14.71 -14.07 5.98
CA GLU A 130 15.71 -14.58 5.03
C GLU A 130 15.91 -13.59 3.88
N ASP A 131 14.83 -13.16 3.22
CA ASP A 131 14.94 -12.21 2.10
C ASP A 131 15.47 -10.84 2.56
N ALA A 132 15.02 -10.33 3.71
CA ALA A 132 15.53 -9.07 4.24
C ALA A 132 17.01 -9.15 4.61
N GLU A 133 17.48 -10.27 5.18
CA GLU A 133 18.89 -10.52 5.46
C GLU A 133 19.71 -10.55 4.18
N HIS A 134 19.31 -11.32 3.17
CA HIS A 134 20.03 -11.39 1.90
C HIS A 134 20.13 -10.04 1.20
N ILE A 135 19.03 -9.25 1.18
CA ILE A 135 19.08 -7.89 0.63
C ILE A 135 20.00 -6.98 1.44
N SER A 136 20.06 -7.16 2.77
CA SER A 136 20.89 -6.34 3.65
C SER A 136 22.39 -6.62 3.52
N ASP A 137 22.76 -7.85 3.18
CA ASP A 137 24.14 -8.32 3.21
C ASP A 137 24.92 -8.05 1.92
N THR A 138 24.21 -7.73 0.85
CA THR A 138 24.83 -7.38 -0.44
C THR A 138 24.56 -5.93 -0.83
N LYS A 139 25.34 -5.42 -1.77
CA LYS A 139 25.13 -4.13 -2.45
C LYS A 139 24.86 -4.31 -3.94
N ASP A 140 24.82 -5.55 -4.40
CA ASP A 140 24.48 -5.91 -5.76
C ASP A 140 22.97 -5.80 -5.94
N ALA A 141 22.56 -4.78 -6.68
CA ALA A 141 21.14 -4.48 -6.90
C ALA A 141 20.42 -5.56 -7.71
N GLU A 142 21.11 -6.36 -8.51
CA GLU A 142 20.52 -7.46 -9.27
C GLU A 142 20.16 -8.61 -8.33
N HIS A 143 21.13 -9.04 -7.52
CA HIS A 143 20.91 -10.06 -6.50
C HIS A 143 19.83 -9.63 -5.47
N GLN A 144 19.83 -8.35 -5.07
CA GLN A 144 18.80 -7.81 -4.18
C GLN A 144 17.39 -7.87 -4.79
N ARG A 145 17.26 -7.69 -6.13
CA ARG A 145 15.96 -7.79 -6.82
C ARG A 145 15.43 -9.22 -6.83
N ASP A 146 16.29 -10.23 -6.93
CA ASP A 146 15.86 -11.63 -6.86
C ASP A 146 15.17 -11.92 -5.53
N HIS A 147 15.75 -11.48 -4.41
CA HIS A 147 15.14 -11.61 -3.10
C HIS A 147 13.91 -10.71 -2.89
N LEU A 148 13.86 -9.54 -3.56
CA LEU A 148 12.70 -8.66 -3.51
C LEU A 148 11.43 -9.35 -4.08
N ILE A 149 11.56 -10.28 -5.01
CA ILE A 149 10.42 -11.00 -5.61
C ILE A 149 9.70 -11.82 -4.53
N THR A 150 10.42 -12.65 -3.80
CA THR A 150 9.86 -13.51 -2.74
C THR A 150 9.42 -12.69 -1.53
N LEU A 151 10.19 -11.69 -1.13
CA LEU A 151 9.81 -10.70 -0.12
C LEU A 151 8.48 -10.03 -0.46
N SER A 152 8.28 -9.61 -1.70
CA SER A 152 7.04 -8.95 -2.15
C SER A 152 5.83 -9.87 -2.03
N ILE A 153 5.97 -11.17 -2.29
CA ILE A 153 4.89 -12.15 -2.14
C ILE A 153 4.49 -12.27 -0.66
N SER A 154 5.46 -12.34 0.25
CA SER A 154 5.20 -12.43 1.69
C SER A 154 4.58 -11.15 2.24
N ILE A 155 5.09 -9.99 1.85
CA ILE A 155 4.52 -8.68 2.19
C ILE A 155 3.08 -8.53 1.68
N TYR A 156 2.79 -8.95 0.44
CA TYR A 156 1.45 -8.89 -0.12
C TYR A 156 0.44 -9.71 0.72
N LYS A 157 0.81 -10.90 1.17
CA LYS A 157 -0.04 -11.73 2.02
C LYS A 157 -0.35 -11.03 3.35
N LEU A 158 0.62 -10.34 3.95
CA LEU A 158 0.43 -9.55 5.17
C LEU A 158 -0.45 -8.32 4.94
N ILE A 159 -0.25 -7.57 3.86
CA ILE A 159 -1.07 -6.40 3.52
C ILE A 159 -2.54 -6.79 3.38
N LYS A 160 -2.83 -7.95 2.80
CA LYS A 160 -4.22 -8.41 2.60
C LYS A 160 -5.00 -8.63 3.90
N VAL A 161 -4.32 -9.02 4.98
CA VAL A 161 -4.94 -9.31 6.27
C VAL A 161 -4.78 -8.17 7.27
N SER A 162 -3.80 -7.28 7.04
CA SER A 162 -3.60 -6.13 7.91
C SER A 162 -4.72 -5.11 7.68
N LYS A 163 -5.34 -4.67 8.78
CA LYS A 163 -6.25 -3.53 8.77
C LYS A 163 -5.40 -2.27 8.63
N GLN A 164 -5.08 -1.91 7.41
CA GLN A 164 -4.52 -0.59 7.16
C GLN A 164 -5.64 0.42 7.37
N ASP A 165 -5.48 1.32 8.31
CA ASP A 165 -6.27 2.54 8.36
C ASP A 165 -6.07 3.24 7.02
N THR A 166 -7.07 3.14 6.15
CA THR A 166 -7.10 3.95 4.93
C THR A 166 -7.10 5.40 5.39
N PRO A 167 -6.15 6.23 4.96
CA PRO A 167 -6.21 7.65 5.27
C PRO A 167 -7.55 8.19 4.75
N THR A 168 -8.34 8.73 5.67
CA THR A 168 -9.56 9.50 5.42
C THR A 168 -9.25 10.75 4.62
#